data_ab443c863018cd06e96107edc0a30cd1
#
_entry.id   ab443c863018cd06e96107edc0a30cd1
#
_cell.length_a   1.000
_cell.length_b   1.000
_cell.length_c   1.000
_cell.angle_alpha   90.00
_cell.angle_beta   90.00
_cell.angle_gamma   90.00
#
_symmetry.space_group_name_H-M   'P 1'
#
loop_
_entity.id
_entity.type
_entity.pdbx_description
1 polymer ?
#
loop_
_entity_poly.entity_id
_entity_poly.type
_entity_poly.pdbx_seq_one_letter_code
_entity_poly.pdbx_strand_id
1 'polypeptide(L)' 'MSEVNKIIIGEEEYSMPDLPVQTQADIARLHELRLNATRLQRELNETIGLIQMYDAGIQNSVKPVEQEAEAS' A
#
# COMPACT_ATOMS: atom_id res chain seq x y z
N MET A 1 -12.66 -28.60 5.18
CA MET A 1 -13.55 -28.39 4.07
C MET A 1 -12.77 -28.02 2.84
N SER A 2 -13.15 -28.64 1.73
CA SER A 2 -12.38 -28.47 0.51
C SER A 2 -12.52 -27.08 -0.09
N GLU A 3 -13.58 -26.38 0.23
CA GLU A 3 -13.79 -25.05 -0.35
C GLU A 3 -12.71 -24.06 0.02
N VAL A 4 -12.16 -24.17 1.21
CA VAL A 4 -11.15 -23.20 1.64
C VAL A 4 -9.85 -23.34 0.88
N ASN A 5 -9.69 -24.45 0.14
CA ASN A 5 -8.47 -24.69 -0.60
C ASN A 5 -8.60 -24.36 -2.08
N LYS A 6 -9.72 -23.79 -2.49
CA LYS A 6 -9.91 -23.45 -3.88
C LYS A 6 -9.36 -22.08 -4.18
N ILE A 7 -8.85 -21.95 -5.40
CA ILE A 7 -8.24 -20.70 -5.82
C ILE A 7 -8.53 -20.48 -7.29
N ILE A 8 -8.69 -19.23 -7.67
CA ILE A 8 -8.95 -18.87 -9.06
C ILE A 8 -7.66 -18.37 -9.67
N ILE A 9 -7.24 -19.02 -10.75
CA ILE A 9 -6.05 -18.63 -11.49
C ILE A 9 -6.50 -18.33 -12.91
N GLY A 10 -6.28 -17.10 -13.33
CA GLY A 10 -6.86 -16.66 -14.59
C GLY A 10 -8.36 -16.61 -14.45
N GLU A 11 -9.05 -17.41 -15.23
CA GLU A 11 -10.51 -17.47 -15.17
C GLU A 11 -11.02 -18.83 -14.73
N GLU A 12 -10.12 -19.68 -14.22
CA GLU A 12 -10.50 -21.03 -13.86
C GLU A 12 -10.23 -21.29 -12.39
N GLU A 13 -11.05 -22.13 -11.82
CA GLU A 13 -10.97 -22.49 -10.43
C GLU A 13 -10.19 -23.79 -10.26
N TYR A 14 -9.27 -23.79 -9.32
CA TYR A 14 -8.46 -24.98 -9.03
C TYR A 14 -8.52 -25.30 -7.55
N SER A 15 -8.32 -26.58 -7.23
CA SER A 15 -8.11 -26.99 -5.85
C SER A 15 -6.63 -26.89 -5.55
N MET A 16 -6.31 -26.29 -4.42
CA MET A 16 -4.91 -26.10 -4.02
C MET A 16 -4.10 -27.39 -4.07
N PRO A 17 -4.61 -28.51 -3.50
CA PRO A 17 -3.84 -29.76 -3.54
C PRO A 17 -3.59 -30.32 -4.94
N ASP A 18 -4.38 -29.90 -5.91
CA ASP A 18 -4.24 -30.37 -7.28
C ASP A 18 -3.17 -29.62 -8.06
N LEU A 19 -2.63 -28.56 -7.48
CA LEU A 19 -1.62 -27.75 -8.15
C LEU A 19 -0.23 -28.32 -7.88
N PRO A 20 0.72 -28.10 -8.80
CA PRO A 20 2.10 -28.50 -8.55
C PRO A 20 2.62 -27.84 -7.26
N VAL A 21 3.53 -28.53 -6.60
CA VAL A 21 4.08 -28.05 -5.33
C VAL A 21 4.69 -26.66 -5.50
N GLN A 22 5.41 -26.46 -6.59
CA GLN A 22 6.02 -25.17 -6.85
C GLN A 22 4.98 -24.07 -6.99
N THR A 23 3.88 -24.38 -7.67
CA THR A 23 2.80 -23.42 -7.84
C THR A 23 2.18 -23.06 -6.50
N GLN A 24 2.00 -24.07 -5.63
CA GLN A 24 1.46 -23.81 -4.30
C GLN A 24 2.37 -22.85 -3.52
N ALA A 25 3.66 -23.08 -3.61
CA ALA A 25 4.63 -22.23 -2.93
C ALA A 25 4.60 -20.81 -3.50
N ASP A 26 4.48 -20.70 -4.82
CA ASP A 26 4.42 -19.39 -5.45
C ASP A 26 3.18 -18.62 -5.05
N ILE A 27 2.06 -19.32 -4.91
CA ILE A 27 0.82 -18.68 -4.50
C ILE A 27 0.94 -18.14 -3.08
N ALA A 28 1.53 -18.95 -2.19
CA ALA A 28 1.72 -18.51 -0.82
C ALA A 28 2.64 -17.28 -0.76
N ARG A 29 3.71 -17.30 -1.54
CA ARG A 29 4.63 -16.17 -1.59
C ARG A 29 3.95 -14.93 -2.15
N LEU A 30 3.16 -15.11 -3.20
CA LEU A 30 2.43 -14.00 -3.79
C LEU A 30 1.50 -13.35 -2.79
N HIS A 31 0.82 -14.19 -2.00
CA HIS A 31 -0.09 -13.67 -0.97
C HIS A 31 0.68 -12.83 0.05
N GLU A 32 1.82 -13.32 0.50
CA GLU A 32 2.66 -12.58 1.44
C GLU A 32 3.10 -11.25 0.85
N LEU A 33 3.51 -11.28 -0.42
CA LEU A 33 3.99 -10.07 -1.06
C LEU A 33 2.87 -9.04 -1.20
N ARG A 34 1.65 -9.49 -1.50
CA ARG A 34 0.52 -8.60 -1.61
C ARG A 34 0.16 -7.96 -0.28
N LEU A 35 0.20 -8.74 0.79
CA LEU A 35 -0.04 -8.20 2.12
C LEU A 35 1.03 -7.17 2.48
N ASN A 36 2.26 -7.48 2.15
CA ASN A 36 3.37 -6.57 2.41
C ASN A 36 3.22 -5.28 1.61
N ALA A 37 2.82 -5.40 0.35
CA ALA A 37 2.60 -4.23 -0.49
C ALA A 37 1.50 -3.34 0.07
N THR A 38 0.43 -3.95 0.56
CA THR A 38 -0.67 -3.19 1.15
C THR A 38 -0.20 -2.43 2.39
N ARG A 39 0.60 -3.09 3.22
CA ARG A 39 1.13 -2.45 4.42
C ARG A 39 2.05 -1.29 4.06
N LEU A 40 2.94 -1.50 3.10
CA LEU A 40 3.86 -0.46 2.67
C LEU A 40 3.12 0.70 2.02
N GLN A 41 2.06 0.40 1.28
CA GLN A 41 1.26 1.45 0.66
C GLN A 41 0.61 2.32 1.73
N ARG A 42 0.11 1.69 2.79
CA ARG A 42 -0.49 2.43 3.90
C ARG A 42 0.54 3.31 4.60
N GLU A 43 1.73 2.74 4.85
CA GLU A 43 2.79 3.50 5.49
C GLU A 43 3.22 4.68 4.63
N LEU A 44 3.28 4.45 3.32
CA LEU A 44 3.63 5.52 2.40
C LEU A 44 2.59 6.62 2.42
N ASN A 45 1.31 6.25 2.40
CA ASN A 45 0.23 7.22 2.42
C ASN A 45 0.25 8.04 3.70
N GLU A 46 0.54 7.39 4.83
CA GLU A 46 0.64 8.08 6.11
C GLU A 46 1.81 9.05 6.10
N THR A 47 2.93 8.61 5.55
CA THR A 47 4.10 9.45 5.46
C THR A 47 3.83 10.67 4.57
N ILE A 48 3.18 10.46 3.44
CA ILE A 48 2.82 11.55 2.54
C ILE A 48 1.91 12.55 3.26
N GLY A 49 0.95 12.03 4.01
CA GLY A 49 0.05 12.88 4.78
C GLY A 49 0.78 13.74 5.77
N LEU A 50 1.76 13.15 6.46
CA LEU A 50 2.58 13.90 7.42
C LEU A 50 3.42 14.97 6.72
N ILE A 51 3.98 14.63 5.56
CA ILE A 51 4.75 15.59 4.79
C ILE A 51 3.88 16.78 4.42
N GLN A 52 2.67 16.52 3.95
CA GLN A 52 1.76 17.59 3.56
C GLN A 52 1.38 18.45 4.74
N MET A 53 1.16 17.83 5.89
CA MET A 53 0.79 18.55 7.09
C MET A 53 1.91 19.46 7.55
N TYR A 54 3.13 18.97 7.59
CA TYR A 54 4.27 19.77 7.98
C TYR A 54 4.56 20.87 6.98
N ASP A 55 4.43 20.52 5.69
CA ASP A 55 4.66 21.49 4.63
C ASP A 55 3.70 22.67 4.75
N ALA A 56 2.42 22.35 4.95
CA ALA A 56 1.42 23.39 5.15
C ALA A 56 1.69 24.21 6.40
N GLY A 57 2.11 23.54 7.47
CA GLY A 57 2.45 24.25 8.71
C GLY A 57 3.60 25.22 8.52
N ILE A 58 4.62 24.77 7.80
CA ILE A 58 5.78 25.63 7.53
C ILE A 58 5.36 26.82 6.69
N GLN A 59 4.57 26.59 5.64
CA GLN A 59 4.11 27.68 4.80
C GLN A 59 3.29 28.68 5.58
N ASN A 60 2.44 28.20 6.47
CA ASN A 60 1.61 29.08 7.28
C ASN A 60 2.44 29.90 8.26
N SER A 61 3.52 29.30 8.78
CA SER A 61 4.32 30.01 9.77
C SER A 61 5.16 31.13 9.17
N VAL A 62 5.55 31.01 7.91
CA VAL A 62 6.36 32.04 7.26
C VAL A 62 5.53 33.01 6.43
N LYS A 63 4.29 32.65 6.12
CA LYS A 63 3.45 33.46 5.25
C LYS A 63 3.24 34.89 5.76
N PRO A 64 2.95 35.10 7.04
CA PRO A 64 2.80 36.47 7.53
C PRO A 64 4.06 37.32 7.31
N VAL A 65 5.24 36.71 7.48
CA VAL A 65 6.47 37.43 7.25
C VAL A 65 6.62 37.82 5.79
N GLU A 66 6.31 36.89 4.90
CA GLU A 66 6.38 37.14 3.46
C GLU A 66 5.38 38.23 3.05
N GLN A 67 4.19 38.21 3.61
CA GLN A 67 3.19 39.19 3.29
C GLN A 67 3.60 40.57 3.73
N GLU A 68 4.23 40.66 4.89
CA GLU A 68 4.74 41.92 5.37
C GLU A 68 5.83 42.47 4.46
N ALA A 69 6.71 41.58 3.99
CA ALA A 69 7.75 41.99 3.08
C ALA A 69 7.17 42.49 1.76
N GLU A 70 6.14 41.84 1.28
CA GLU A 70 5.50 42.24 0.03
C GLU A 70 4.75 43.55 0.19
N ALA A 71 4.16 43.77 1.36
CA ALA A 71 3.42 44.99 1.60
C ALA A 71 4.33 46.21 1.68
N SER A 72 5.56 45.99 2.07
CA SER A 72 6.50 47.07 2.17
C SER A 72 7.26 47.27 0.87
#